data_e0138977f21edff8050517c53c759d0f
#
_entry.id   e0138977f21edff8050517c53c759d0f
#
_cell.length_a   1.000
_cell.length_b   1.000
_cell.length_c   1.000
_cell.angle_alpha   90.00
_cell.angle_beta   90.00
_cell.angle_gamma   90.00
#
_symmetry.space_group_name_H-M   'P 1'
#
loop_
_entity.id
_entity.type
_entity.pdbx_description
1 polymer ?
#
loop_
_entity_poly.entity_id
_entity_poly.type
_entity_poly.pdbx_seq_one_letter_code
_entity_poly.pdbx_strand_id
1 'polypeptide(L)'
;MVLKMISSSQSNLVLILSSCSNENMADSLSEKIIKSRLAGCIKMLPVKSSIYMWEEKLVKEPEILLVVKTLKSKVKQLERFILENHEYKTPEIIVVPVLKVNKEYMAWMEQCIT
;
A
#
# COMPACT_ATOMS: atom_id res chain seq x y z
N MET A 1 0.61 26.76 -10.29
CA MET A 1 -0.46 27.21 -9.37
C MET A 1 -1.44 26.11 -8.99
N VAL A 2 -1.97 25.39 -9.97
CA VAL A 2 -2.89 24.28 -9.69
C VAL A 2 -2.21 23.17 -8.89
N LEU A 3 -0.99 22.78 -9.25
CA LEU A 3 -0.23 21.76 -8.53
C LEU A 3 0.03 22.16 -7.09
N LYS A 4 0.32 23.43 -6.85
CA LYS A 4 0.55 23.92 -5.49
C LYS A 4 -0.74 23.86 -4.65
N MET A 5 -1.88 24.20 -5.22
CA MET A 5 -3.16 24.11 -4.54
C MET A 5 -3.53 22.66 -4.23
N ILE A 6 -3.34 21.75 -5.19
CA ILE A 6 -3.57 20.32 -4.98
C ILE A 6 -2.69 19.80 -3.85
N SER A 7 -1.40 20.17 -3.86
CA SER A 7 -0.45 19.74 -2.85
C SER A 7 -0.85 20.22 -1.46
N SER A 8 -1.27 21.49 -1.35
CA SER A 8 -1.68 22.08 -0.07
C SER A 8 -3.01 21.51 0.45
N SER A 9 -3.81 20.88 -0.43
CA SER A 9 -5.11 20.30 -0.07
C SER A 9 -5.04 18.82 0.24
N GLN A 10 -3.85 18.21 0.17
CA GLN A 10 -3.70 16.79 0.45
C GLN A 10 -3.98 16.47 1.90
N SER A 11 -4.68 15.35 2.11
CA SER A 11 -4.96 14.83 3.44
C SER A 11 -3.71 14.17 4.03
N ASN A 12 -3.79 13.75 5.29
CA ASN A 12 -2.74 12.95 5.93
C ASN A 12 -2.83 11.47 5.55
N LEU A 13 -3.88 11.08 4.85
CA LEU A 13 -4.04 9.72 4.36
C LEU A 13 -3.20 9.51 3.11
N VAL A 14 -2.56 8.35 3.03
CA VAL A 14 -1.85 7.93 1.82
C VAL A 14 -2.23 6.49 1.51
N LEU A 15 -2.01 6.11 0.26
CA LEU A 15 -2.11 4.71 -0.16
C LEU A 15 -0.71 4.20 -0.42
N ILE A 16 -0.45 2.96 -0.01
CA ILE A 16 0.77 2.27 -0.42
C ILE A 16 0.33 1.10 -1.29
N LEU A 17 0.89 1.04 -2.48
CA LEU A 17 0.65 -0.07 -3.40
C LEU A 17 1.79 -1.07 -3.24
N SER A 18 1.43 -2.34 -3.12
CA SER A 18 2.37 -3.45 -3.10
C SER A 18 1.71 -4.65 -3.77
N SER A 19 2.49 -5.64 -4.15
CA SER A 19 1.97 -6.83 -4.82
C SER A 19 2.56 -8.08 -4.22
N CYS A 20 1.78 -9.16 -4.19
CA CYS A 20 2.23 -10.47 -3.73
C CYS A 20 1.95 -11.49 -4.82
N SER A 21 2.69 -12.60 -4.81
CA SER A 21 2.58 -13.62 -5.84
C SER A 21 1.29 -14.44 -5.76
N ASN A 22 0.69 -14.53 -4.56
CA ASN A 22 -0.52 -15.31 -4.37
C ASN A 22 -1.32 -14.80 -3.17
N GLU A 23 -2.53 -15.33 -3.03
CA GLU A 23 -3.47 -14.93 -1.98
C GLU A 23 -2.96 -15.21 -0.58
N ASN A 24 -2.33 -16.36 -0.37
CA ASN A 24 -1.83 -16.72 0.96
C ASN A 24 -0.77 -15.74 1.46
N MET A 25 0.15 -15.36 0.58
CA MET A 25 1.19 -14.40 0.93
C MET A 25 0.59 -13.02 1.19
N ALA A 26 -0.37 -12.61 0.36
CA ALA A 26 -1.07 -11.35 0.52
C ALA A 26 -1.84 -11.28 1.84
N ASP A 27 -2.57 -12.35 2.18
CA ASP A 27 -3.28 -12.45 3.46
C ASP A 27 -2.33 -12.35 4.63
N SER A 28 -1.25 -13.12 4.61
CA SER A 28 -0.28 -13.14 5.70
C SER A 28 0.34 -11.78 5.94
N LEU A 29 0.82 -11.14 4.89
CA LEU A 29 1.43 -9.81 4.99
C LEU A 29 0.41 -8.78 5.47
N SER A 30 -0.79 -8.79 4.91
CA SER A 30 -1.85 -7.83 5.26
C SER A 30 -2.26 -7.95 6.72
N GLU A 31 -2.45 -9.18 7.22
CA GLU A 31 -2.81 -9.40 8.62
C GLU A 31 -1.73 -8.89 9.57
N LYS A 32 -0.46 -9.15 9.24
CA LYS A 32 0.66 -8.67 10.06
C LYS A 32 0.70 -7.15 10.12
N ILE A 33 0.47 -6.48 8.99
CA ILE A 33 0.46 -5.02 8.93
C ILE A 33 -0.65 -4.44 9.80
N ILE A 34 -1.87 -4.98 9.66
CA ILE A 34 -3.03 -4.49 10.43
C ILE A 34 -2.84 -4.73 11.92
N LYS A 35 -2.39 -5.92 12.30
CA LYS A 35 -2.16 -6.26 13.71
C LYS A 35 -1.08 -5.40 14.34
N SER A 36 -0.13 -4.93 13.56
CA SER A 36 0.93 -4.03 14.01
C SER A 36 0.52 -2.57 14.05
N ARG A 37 -0.73 -2.26 13.70
CA ARG A 37 -1.29 -0.90 13.66
C ARG A 37 -0.53 0.05 12.73
N LEU A 38 0.04 -0.49 11.67
CA LEU A 38 0.76 0.30 10.67
C LEU A 38 -0.14 0.78 9.54
N ALA A 39 -1.34 0.24 9.46
CA ALA A 39 -2.34 0.64 8.47
C ALA A 39 -3.74 0.42 9.05
N GLY A 40 -4.71 1.14 8.50
CA GLY A 40 -6.10 1.02 8.96
C GLY A 40 -6.94 0.09 8.12
N CYS A 41 -6.59 -0.10 6.86
CA CYS A 41 -7.36 -0.93 5.95
C CYS A 41 -6.47 -1.36 4.79
N ILE A 42 -6.63 -2.59 4.35
CA ILE A 42 -5.92 -3.11 3.18
C ILE A 42 -6.94 -3.76 2.26
N LYS A 43 -6.97 -3.32 1.01
CA LYS A 43 -7.76 -3.96 -0.03
C LYS A 43 -6.87 -4.92 -0.80
N MET A 44 -7.35 -6.12 -1.04
CA MET A 44 -6.64 -7.11 -1.85
C MET A 44 -7.40 -7.28 -3.16
N LEU A 45 -6.73 -7.02 -4.28
CA LEU A 45 -7.33 -7.10 -5.60
C LEU A 45 -6.58 -8.11 -6.46
N PRO A 46 -7.30 -9.05 -7.10
CA PRO A 46 -6.65 -9.94 -8.04
C PRO A 46 -6.24 -9.18 -9.30
N VAL A 47 -4.97 -9.31 -9.66
CA VAL A 47 -4.41 -8.74 -10.90
C VAL A 47 -4.34 -9.86 -11.89
N LYS A 48 -5.04 -9.71 -13.02
CA LYS A 48 -5.08 -10.75 -14.05
C LYS A 48 -3.67 -11.07 -14.55
N SER A 49 -2.86 -10.04 -14.78
CA SER A 49 -1.51 -10.23 -15.27
C SER A 49 -0.69 -8.98 -15.03
N SER A 50 0.48 -9.17 -14.43
CA SER A 50 1.54 -8.15 -14.38
C SER A 50 2.51 -8.50 -15.49
N ILE A 51 2.84 -7.53 -16.33
CA ILE A 51 3.67 -7.74 -17.52
C ILE A 51 4.92 -6.88 -17.38
N TYR A 52 6.09 -7.52 -17.42
CA TYR A 52 7.36 -6.82 -17.25
C TYR A 52 8.52 -7.64 -17.81
N MET A 53 9.67 -7.00 -17.91
CA MET A 53 10.90 -7.69 -18.31
C MET A 53 11.69 -8.07 -17.06
N TRP A 54 12.13 -9.29 -17.02
CA TRP A 54 12.99 -9.80 -15.94
C TRP A 54 14.11 -10.62 -16.56
N GLU A 55 15.35 -10.21 -16.33
CA GLU A 55 16.54 -10.89 -16.89
C GLU A 55 16.39 -11.11 -18.39
N GLU A 56 16.00 -10.06 -19.10
CA GLU A 56 15.84 -10.03 -20.56
C GLU A 56 14.71 -10.92 -21.09
N LYS A 57 13.83 -11.40 -20.20
CA LYS A 57 12.68 -12.23 -20.61
C LYS A 57 11.40 -11.51 -20.28
N LEU A 58 10.41 -11.65 -21.16
CA LEU A 58 9.07 -11.11 -20.93
C LEU A 58 8.35 -12.01 -19.93
N VAL A 59 7.89 -11.42 -18.84
CA VAL A 59 7.14 -12.11 -17.80
C VAL A 59 5.70 -11.63 -17.82
N LYS A 60 4.77 -12.58 -17.72
CA LYS A 60 3.34 -12.32 -17.55
C LYS A 60 2.85 -13.22 -16.43
N GLU A 61 2.51 -12.63 -15.29
CA GLU A 61 2.13 -13.42 -14.12
C GLU A 61 0.93 -12.79 -13.41
N PRO A 62 -0.01 -13.59 -12.92
CA PRO A 62 -1.05 -13.06 -12.03
C PRO A 62 -0.41 -12.67 -10.70
N GLU A 63 -0.96 -11.64 -10.07
CA GLU A 63 -0.52 -11.20 -8.75
C GLU A 63 -1.73 -10.75 -7.95
N ILE A 64 -1.50 -10.49 -6.66
CA ILE A 64 -2.49 -9.84 -5.80
C ILE A 64 -1.97 -8.45 -5.48
N LEU A 65 -2.73 -7.43 -5.85
CA LEU A 65 -2.39 -6.05 -5.53
C LEU A 65 -2.93 -5.71 -4.14
N LEU A 66 -2.07 -5.17 -3.30
CA LEU A 66 -2.46 -4.64 -2.00
C LEU A 66 -2.58 -3.14 -2.11
N VAL A 67 -3.74 -2.60 -1.72
CA VAL A 67 -3.94 -1.16 -1.57
C VAL A 67 -4.01 -0.89 -0.08
N VAL A 68 -2.93 -0.41 0.48
CA VAL A 68 -2.76 -0.23 1.92
C VAL A 68 -3.04 1.23 2.27
N LYS A 69 -4.02 1.46 3.13
CA LYS A 69 -4.40 2.81 3.57
C LYS A 69 -3.74 3.11 4.91
N THR A 70 -2.92 4.14 4.95
CA THR A 70 -2.20 4.51 6.16
C THR A 70 -2.02 6.03 6.23
N LEU A 71 -1.35 6.48 7.28
CA LEU A 71 -1.05 7.90 7.50
C LEU A 71 0.36 8.22 7.01
N LYS A 72 0.56 9.45 6.56
CA LYS A 72 1.89 9.94 6.15
C LYS A 72 2.95 9.65 7.19
N SER A 73 2.60 9.78 8.47
CA SER A 73 3.54 9.57 9.58
C SER A 73 4.00 8.12 9.73
N LYS A 74 3.28 7.18 9.12
CA LYS A 74 3.60 5.74 9.22
C LYS A 74 4.35 5.20 8.00
N VAL A 75 4.51 6.00 6.96
CA VAL A 75 5.08 5.53 5.69
C VAL A 75 6.45 4.87 5.87
N LYS A 76 7.37 5.53 6.54
CA LYS A 76 8.74 4.99 6.71
C LYS A 76 8.73 3.67 7.47
N GLN A 77 7.96 3.61 8.55
CA GLN A 77 7.86 2.42 9.39
C GLN A 77 7.21 1.28 8.62
N LEU A 78 6.15 1.57 7.86
CA LEU A 78 5.45 0.58 7.07
C LEU A 78 6.30 0.07 5.91
N GLU A 79 7.04 0.95 5.26
CA GLU A 79 7.96 0.56 4.20
C GLU A 79 9.00 -0.44 4.72
N ARG A 80 9.60 -0.14 5.87
CA ARG A 80 10.57 -1.04 6.51
C ARG A 80 9.92 -2.39 6.84
N PHE A 81 8.70 -2.35 7.37
CA PHE A 81 7.98 -3.57 7.72
C PHE A 81 7.73 -4.45 6.50
N ILE A 82 7.32 -3.84 5.39
CA ILE A 82 7.08 -4.58 4.15
C ILE A 82 8.39 -5.21 3.65
N LEU A 83 9.47 -4.44 3.64
CA LEU A 83 10.77 -4.95 3.19
C LEU A 83 11.24 -6.14 4.03
N GLU A 84 10.96 -6.13 5.32
CA GLU A 84 11.37 -7.22 6.23
C GLU A 84 10.49 -8.45 6.14
N ASN A 85 9.24 -8.30 5.69
CA ASN A 85 8.26 -9.38 5.73
C ASN A 85 7.77 -9.84 4.35
N HIS A 86 8.20 -9.19 3.29
CA HIS A 86 7.77 -9.55 1.94
C HIS A 86 8.59 -10.72 1.39
N GLU A 87 7.92 -11.58 0.61
CA GLU A 87 8.57 -12.72 -0.03
C GLU A 87 9.54 -12.30 -1.15
N TYR A 88 9.28 -11.16 -1.80
CA TYR A 88 10.15 -10.66 -2.86
C TYR A 88 11.35 -9.93 -2.27
N LYS A 89 12.51 -10.13 -2.91
CA LYS A 89 13.72 -9.39 -2.56
C LYS A 89 13.55 -7.90 -2.88
N THR A 90 12.87 -7.59 -3.98
CA THR A 90 12.61 -6.22 -4.42
C THR A 90 11.12 -6.03 -4.61
N PRO A 91 10.37 -5.82 -3.50
CA PRO A 91 8.91 -5.64 -3.61
C PRO A 91 8.54 -4.27 -4.14
N GLU A 92 7.36 -4.19 -4.75
CA GLU A 92 6.76 -2.92 -5.13
C GLU A 92 6.33 -2.20 -3.86
N ILE A 93 6.75 -0.96 -3.68
CA ILE A 93 6.30 -0.09 -2.60
C ILE A 93 6.15 1.31 -3.19
N ILE A 94 4.92 1.65 -3.57
CA ILE A 94 4.61 2.94 -4.20
C ILE A 94 3.68 3.69 -3.28
N VAL A 95 4.05 4.91 -2.91
CA VAL A 95 3.24 5.77 -2.05
C VAL A 95 2.45 6.74 -2.93
N VAL A 96 1.13 6.71 -2.78
CA VAL A 96 0.23 7.56 -3.54
C VAL A 96 -0.44 8.54 -2.57
N PRO A 97 -0.29 9.85 -2.78
CA PRO A 97 -0.96 10.81 -1.92
C PRO A 97 -2.45 10.83 -2.19
N VAL A 98 -3.23 11.03 -1.12
CA VAL A 98 -4.68 11.15 -1.21
C VAL A 98 -5.05 12.62 -1.08
N LEU A 99 -5.64 13.18 -2.12
CA LEU A 99 -6.00 14.59 -2.13
C LEU A 99 -7.05 14.92 -1.08
N LYS A 100 -8.07 14.09 -0.98
CA LYS A 100 -9.19 14.35 -0.07
C LYS A 100 -9.78 13.02 0.42
N VAL A 101 -10.22 13.02 1.66
CA VAL A 101 -10.93 11.91 2.28
C VAL A 101 -12.03 12.52 3.16
N ASN A 102 -13.18 11.87 3.23
CA ASN A 102 -14.26 12.37 4.08
C ASN A 102 -13.87 12.28 5.55
N LYS A 103 -14.37 13.24 6.31
CA LYS A 103 -13.97 13.49 7.70
C LYS A 103 -14.17 12.29 8.62
N GLU A 104 -15.32 11.65 8.51
CA GLU A 104 -15.66 10.52 9.37
C GLU A 104 -14.76 9.30 9.11
N TYR A 105 -14.49 9.02 7.84
CA TYR A 105 -13.60 7.92 7.47
C TYR A 105 -12.19 8.18 7.97
N MET A 106 -11.70 9.42 7.83
CA MET A 106 -10.39 9.79 8.32
C MET A 106 -10.25 9.61 9.83
N ALA A 107 -11.29 10.02 10.58
CA ALA A 107 -11.31 9.84 12.04
C ALA A 107 -11.23 8.37 12.42
N TRP A 108 -11.97 7.53 11.72
CA TRP A 108 -11.91 6.07 11.93
C TRP A 108 -10.52 5.52 11.62
N MET A 109 -9.93 5.96 10.52
CA MET A 109 -8.59 5.54 10.11
C MET A 109 -7.54 5.88 11.18
N GLU A 110 -7.60 7.09 11.70
CA GLU A 110 -6.69 7.52 12.75
C GLU A 110 -6.81 6.68 14.02
N GLN A 111 -8.03 6.29 14.39
CA GLN A 111 -8.24 5.41 15.54
C GLN A 111 -7.61 4.03 15.34
N CYS A 112 -7.66 3.50 14.13
CA CYS A 112 -7.12 2.18 13.83
C CYS A 112 -5.60 2.14 13.95
N ILE A 113 -4.95 3.25 13.68
CA ILE A 113 -3.49 3.31 13.56
C ILE A 113 -2.81 3.75 14.87
N THR A 114 -3.47 4.47 15.70
CA THR A 114 -2.88 4.96 16.96
C THR A 114 -2.96 3.95 18.14
#